data_bf6f6a17b71473bd55818686fa8bcb3b
#
_entry.id   bf6f6a17b71473bd55818686fa8bcb3b
#
_cell.length_a   1.000
_cell.length_b   1.000
_cell.length_c   1.000
_cell.angle_alpha   90.00
_cell.angle_beta   90.00
_cell.angle_gamma   90.00
#
_symmetry.space_group_name_H-M   'P 1'
#
loop_
_entity.id
_entity.type
_entity.pdbx_description
1 polymer ?
#
loop_
_entity_poly.entity_id
_entity_poly.type
_entity_poly.pdbx_seq_one_letter_code
_entity_poly.pdbx_strand_id
1 'polypeptide(L)'
;MFGKFLKGAKKVTNQNLMEAIVAGAMLIAAADGTVEKAELDKLDKLLTSNDNLSAFKPADIRKTMSRYQNQLEADFGVGQNKMMKELADISDNPDHCEEVFLNMLAIAKADGEIEQEEKAVLVKVARNLGISLDEYGLA
;
A
#
# COMPACT_ATOMS: atom_id res chain seq x y z
N MET A 1 -17.69 -4.70 -0.96
CA MET A 1 -16.83 -4.24 -2.06
C MET A 1 -15.36 -4.39 -1.72
N PHE A 2 -14.94 -3.83 -0.61
CA PHE A 2 -13.57 -3.97 -0.13
C PHE A 2 -13.16 -5.44 -0.02
N GLY A 3 -13.97 -6.27 0.62
CA GLY A 3 -13.69 -7.69 0.75
C GLY A 3 -13.62 -8.44 -0.58
N LYS A 4 -14.24 -7.91 -1.63
CA LYS A 4 -14.22 -8.52 -2.94
C LYS A 4 -12.85 -8.45 -3.62
N PHE A 5 -12.13 -7.33 -3.42
CA PHE A 5 -10.79 -7.18 -3.96
C PHE A 5 -9.80 -8.12 -3.27
N LEU A 6 -9.91 -8.24 -1.95
CA LEU A 6 -8.99 -9.05 -1.15
C LEU A 6 -9.33 -10.54 -1.21
N LYS A 7 -10.60 -10.88 -1.38
CA LYS A 7 -11.07 -12.27 -1.37
C LYS A 7 -10.52 -13.11 -2.52
N GLY A 8 -10.26 -12.49 -3.67
CA GLY A 8 -9.67 -13.16 -4.82
C GLY A 8 -8.16 -13.14 -4.84
N ALA A 9 -7.52 -12.41 -3.91
CA ALA A 9 -6.08 -12.25 -3.87
C ALA A 9 -5.41 -13.45 -3.21
N LYS A 10 -4.19 -13.76 -3.66
CA LYS A 10 -3.41 -14.87 -3.10
C LYS A 10 -2.85 -14.50 -1.75
N LYS A 11 -2.73 -15.50 -0.86
CA LYS A 11 -2.08 -15.32 0.42
C LYS A 11 -0.61 -14.99 0.23
N VAL A 12 -0.16 -13.93 0.89
CA VAL A 12 1.22 -13.44 0.78
C VAL A 12 2.10 -14.16 1.78
N THR A 13 3.17 -14.78 1.31
CA THR A 13 4.16 -15.45 2.15
C THR A 13 5.57 -14.88 1.97
N ASN A 14 5.75 -14.02 0.97
CA ASN A 14 7.03 -13.42 0.62
C ASN A 14 7.24 -12.14 1.44
N GLN A 15 8.36 -12.07 2.18
CA GLN A 15 8.68 -10.92 3.02
C GLN A 15 8.77 -9.62 2.21
N ASN A 16 9.44 -9.65 1.05
CA ASN A 16 9.60 -8.45 0.22
C ASN A 16 8.25 -7.96 -0.30
N LEU A 17 7.35 -8.88 -0.64
CA LEU A 17 6.01 -8.51 -1.10
C LEU A 17 5.20 -7.90 0.04
N MET A 18 5.28 -8.46 1.24
CA MET A 18 4.62 -7.89 2.41
C MET A 18 5.11 -6.46 2.64
N GLU A 19 6.42 -6.24 2.59
CA GLU A 19 7.00 -4.91 2.78
C GLU A 19 6.55 -3.94 1.69
N ALA A 20 6.46 -4.40 0.45
CA ALA A 20 5.95 -3.57 -0.65
C ALA A 20 4.48 -3.20 -0.46
N ILE A 21 3.65 -4.14 0.02
CA ILE A 21 2.25 -3.87 0.32
C ILE A 21 2.14 -2.81 1.42
N VAL A 22 2.93 -2.93 2.48
CA VAL A 22 2.95 -1.94 3.56
C VAL A 22 3.44 -0.59 3.03
N ALA A 23 4.47 -0.57 2.19
CA ALA A 23 4.97 0.66 1.58
C ALA A 23 3.88 1.34 0.76
N GLY A 24 3.16 0.58 -0.07
CA GLY A 24 2.05 1.11 -0.85
C GLY A 24 0.95 1.70 0.03
N ALA A 25 0.61 1.01 1.11
CA ALA A 25 -0.38 1.48 2.08
C ALA A 25 0.07 2.80 2.72
N MET A 26 1.33 2.89 3.10
CA MET A 26 1.89 4.11 3.69
C MET A 26 1.91 5.26 2.68
N LEU A 27 2.16 4.97 1.41
CA LEU A 27 2.09 6.00 0.36
C LEU A 27 0.68 6.57 0.22
N ILE A 28 -0.35 5.73 0.32
CA ILE A 28 -1.74 6.20 0.31
C ILE A 28 -2.00 7.09 1.54
N ALA A 29 -1.57 6.66 2.72
CA ALA A 29 -1.75 7.45 3.95
C ALA A 29 -1.01 8.78 3.87
N ALA A 30 0.12 8.83 3.17
CA ALA A 30 0.96 10.03 3.04
C ALA A 30 0.60 10.89 1.83
N ALA A 31 -0.46 10.55 1.10
CA ALA A 31 -0.78 11.17 -0.20
C ALA A 31 -1.03 12.69 -0.10
N ASP A 32 -1.57 13.16 1.01
CA ASP A 32 -1.87 14.59 1.21
C ASP A 32 -0.72 15.38 1.81
N GLY A 33 0.46 14.77 1.98
CA GLY A 33 1.65 15.43 2.51
C GLY A 33 1.82 15.32 4.02
N THR A 34 0.89 14.67 4.72
CA THR A 34 0.98 14.44 6.16
C THR A 34 0.51 13.02 6.49
N VAL A 35 0.94 12.50 7.65
CA VAL A 35 0.42 11.22 8.17
C VAL A 35 0.08 11.45 9.63
N GLU A 36 -1.22 11.53 9.92
CA GLU A 36 -1.70 11.73 11.28
C GLU A 36 -1.79 10.42 12.03
N LYS A 37 -1.76 10.50 13.37
CA LYS A 37 -1.86 9.32 14.21
C LYS A 37 -3.14 8.52 13.96
N ALA A 38 -4.26 9.20 13.76
CA ALA A 38 -5.54 8.54 13.49
C ALA A 38 -5.49 7.73 12.19
N GLU A 39 -4.81 8.26 11.18
CA GLU A 39 -4.61 7.56 9.90
C GLU A 39 -3.73 6.32 10.09
N LEU A 40 -2.66 6.45 10.88
CA LEU A 40 -1.78 5.31 11.19
C LEU A 40 -2.50 4.21 11.95
N ASP A 41 -3.31 4.58 12.93
CA ASP A 41 -4.09 3.61 13.72
C ASP A 41 -5.07 2.85 12.83
N LYS A 42 -5.71 3.55 11.91
CA LYS A 42 -6.62 2.95 10.95
C LYS A 42 -5.88 2.00 9.99
N LEU A 43 -4.74 2.45 9.48
CA LEU A 43 -3.92 1.65 8.60
C LEU A 43 -3.41 0.40 9.29
N ASP A 44 -3.00 0.52 10.54
CA ASP A 44 -2.60 -0.63 11.37
C ASP A 44 -3.70 -1.68 11.40
N LYS A 45 -4.93 -1.27 11.69
CA LYS A 45 -6.07 -2.20 11.74
C LYS A 45 -6.32 -2.85 10.39
N LEU A 46 -6.25 -2.09 9.30
CA LEU A 46 -6.49 -2.63 7.97
C LEU A 46 -5.42 -3.65 7.58
N LEU A 47 -4.15 -3.36 7.86
CA LEU A 47 -3.06 -4.24 7.49
C LEU A 47 -2.98 -5.48 8.38
N THR A 48 -3.15 -5.33 9.69
CA THR A 48 -3.02 -6.47 10.60
C THR A 48 -4.23 -7.39 10.58
N SER A 49 -5.38 -6.91 10.09
CA SER A 49 -6.57 -7.75 9.89
C SER A 49 -6.73 -8.26 8.47
N ASN A 50 -5.79 -7.92 7.57
CA ASN A 50 -5.85 -8.34 6.18
C ASN A 50 -5.52 -9.83 6.07
N ASP A 51 -6.49 -10.62 5.62
CA ASP A 51 -6.34 -12.07 5.49
C ASP A 51 -5.18 -12.46 4.56
N ASN A 52 -4.89 -11.64 3.56
CA ASN A 52 -3.78 -11.91 2.64
C ASN A 52 -2.43 -11.83 3.33
N LEU A 53 -2.32 -11.07 4.43
CA LEU A 53 -1.11 -10.92 5.21
C LEU A 53 -1.10 -11.79 6.47
N SER A 54 -2.04 -12.72 6.60
CA SER A 54 -2.19 -13.53 7.82
C SER A 54 -1.01 -14.48 8.10
N ALA A 55 -0.14 -14.71 7.11
CA ALA A 55 1.08 -15.48 7.32
C ALA A 55 2.12 -14.71 8.14
N PHE A 56 1.96 -13.39 8.29
CA PHE A 56 2.87 -12.54 9.05
C PHE A 56 2.25 -12.17 10.38
N LYS A 57 3.09 -12.11 11.42
CA LYS A 57 2.63 -11.67 12.74
C LYS A 57 2.30 -10.17 12.69
N PRO A 58 1.27 -9.72 13.39
CA PRO A 58 0.97 -8.28 13.47
C PRO A 58 2.19 -7.45 13.89
N ALA A 59 3.02 -7.97 14.79
CA ALA A 59 4.23 -7.27 15.23
C ALA A 59 5.21 -7.03 14.08
N ASP A 60 5.33 -7.97 13.15
CA ASP A 60 6.22 -7.83 12.00
C ASP A 60 5.70 -6.79 11.01
N ILE A 61 4.38 -6.77 10.79
CA ILE A 61 3.74 -5.76 9.95
C ILE A 61 3.94 -4.37 10.56
N ARG A 62 3.73 -4.23 11.86
CA ARG A 62 3.91 -2.97 12.59
C ARG A 62 5.35 -2.48 12.56
N LYS A 63 6.30 -3.40 12.65
CA LYS A 63 7.73 -3.08 12.55
C LYS A 63 8.04 -2.45 11.19
N THR A 64 7.49 -3.00 10.13
CA THR A 64 7.66 -2.48 8.77
C THR A 64 7.01 -1.09 8.64
N MET A 65 5.79 -0.93 9.16
CA MET A 65 5.11 0.38 9.20
C MET A 65 5.96 1.43 9.92
N SER A 66 6.51 1.06 11.08
CA SER A 66 7.32 1.98 11.88
C SER A 66 8.58 2.40 11.14
N ARG A 67 9.20 1.49 10.41
CA ARG A 67 10.38 1.79 9.59
C ARG A 67 10.06 2.86 8.56
N TYR A 68 8.95 2.71 7.84
CA TYR A 68 8.54 3.69 6.84
C TYR A 68 8.13 5.02 7.47
N GLN A 69 7.43 4.96 8.60
CA GLN A 69 7.07 6.18 9.33
C GLN A 69 8.31 6.96 9.76
N ASN A 70 9.32 6.27 10.28
CA ASN A 70 10.58 6.90 10.67
C ASN A 70 11.27 7.55 9.48
N GLN A 71 11.22 6.93 8.31
CA GLN A 71 11.78 7.50 7.09
C GLN A 71 11.04 8.80 6.69
N LEU A 72 9.71 8.80 6.80
CA LEU A 72 8.91 10.00 6.53
C LEU A 72 9.21 11.12 7.54
N GLU A 73 9.34 10.78 8.81
CA GLU A 73 9.66 11.76 9.87
C GLU A 73 11.04 12.37 9.69
N ALA A 74 12.02 11.58 9.20
CA ALA A 74 13.36 12.08 8.94
C ALA A 74 13.36 13.08 7.78
N ASP A 75 12.67 12.75 6.69
CA ASP A 75 12.45 13.64 5.54
C ASP A 75 11.28 13.09 4.74
N PHE A 76 10.22 13.84 4.64
CA PHE A 76 8.97 13.35 4.06
C PHE A 76 9.15 12.93 2.59
N GLY A 77 9.75 13.79 1.78
CA GLY A 77 9.96 13.50 0.35
C GLY A 77 10.91 12.33 0.12
N VAL A 78 12.00 12.27 0.88
CA VAL A 78 12.95 11.15 0.80
C VAL A 78 12.28 9.85 1.24
N GLY A 79 11.48 9.90 2.32
CA GLY A 79 10.74 8.74 2.79
C GLY A 79 9.80 8.20 1.72
N GLN A 80 9.05 9.09 1.05
CA GLN A 80 8.17 8.68 -0.04
C GLN A 80 8.95 8.04 -1.18
N ASN A 81 10.11 8.59 -1.54
CA ASN A 81 10.95 8.02 -2.58
C ASN A 81 11.47 6.64 -2.21
N LYS A 82 11.83 6.42 -0.94
CA LYS A 82 12.27 5.11 -0.48
C LYS A 82 11.16 4.07 -0.59
N MET A 83 9.93 4.45 -0.26
CA MET A 83 8.78 3.57 -0.41
C MET A 83 8.49 3.26 -1.87
N MET A 84 8.62 4.25 -2.76
CA MET A 84 8.50 4.01 -4.20
C MET A 84 9.55 3.02 -4.71
N LYS A 85 10.77 3.07 -4.17
CA LYS A 85 11.82 2.10 -4.53
C LYS A 85 11.48 0.69 -4.07
N GLU A 86 10.84 0.55 -2.90
CA GLU A 86 10.37 -0.77 -2.45
C GLU A 86 9.37 -1.37 -3.44
N LEU A 87 8.50 -0.53 -4.01
CA LEU A 87 7.58 -0.97 -5.04
C LEU A 87 8.32 -1.36 -6.32
N ALA A 88 9.34 -0.61 -6.69
CA ALA A 88 10.14 -0.91 -7.87
C ALA A 88 10.86 -2.25 -7.74
N ASP A 89 11.25 -2.64 -6.52
CA ASP A 89 11.97 -3.89 -6.28
C ASP A 89 11.14 -5.14 -6.60
N ILE A 90 9.81 -5.04 -6.60
CA ILE A 90 8.94 -6.17 -6.95
C ILE A 90 8.33 -6.03 -8.34
N SER A 91 8.72 -5.01 -9.09
CA SER A 91 8.06 -4.63 -10.35
C SER A 91 8.27 -5.62 -11.50
N ASP A 92 9.25 -6.51 -11.40
CA ASP A 92 9.50 -7.54 -12.41
C ASP A 92 8.54 -8.73 -12.31
N ASN A 93 7.72 -8.80 -11.27
CA ASN A 93 6.75 -9.87 -11.07
C ASN A 93 5.33 -9.29 -11.19
N PRO A 94 4.62 -9.55 -12.31
CA PRO A 94 3.28 -8.99 -12.52
C PRO A 94 2.27 -9.36 -11.44
N ASP A 95 2.35 -10.57 -10.90
CA ASP A 95 1.44 -11.00 -9.82
C ASP A 95 1.68 -10.19 -8.56
N HIS A 96 2.94 -9.91 -8.23
CA HIS A 96 3.28 -9.07 -7.07
C HIS A 96 2.81 -7.63 -7.27
N CYS A 97 2.98 -7.10 -8.48
CA CYS A 97 2.49 -5.75 -8.81
C CYS A 97 0.99 -5.64 -8.59
N GLU A 98 0.24 -6.65 -9.05
CA GLU A 98 -1.20 -6.68 -8.88
C GLU A 98 -1.59 -6.74 -7.39
N GLU A 99 -0.91 -7.59 -6.61
CA GLU A 99 -1.18 -7.70 -5.18
C GLU A 99 -0.96 -6.36 -4.46
N VAL A 100 0.14 -5.68 -4.75
CA VAL A 100 0.42 -4.37 -4.16
C VAL A 100 -0.68 -3.38 -4.56
N PHE A 101 -1.01 -3.31 -5.83
CA PHE A 101 -1.97 -2.32 -6.33
C PHE A 101 -3.37 -2.56 -5.78
N LEU A 102 -3.82 -3.82 -5.73
CA LEU A 102 -5.13 -4.16 -5.18
C LEU A 102 -5.23 -3.77 -3.70
N ASN A 103 -4.17 -3.99 -2.93
CA ASN A 103 -4.16 -3.60 -1.52
C ASN A 103 -4.18 -2.07 -1.37
N MET A 104 -3.43 -1.34 -2.18
CA MET A 104 -3.47 0.12 -2.17
C MET A 104 -4.86 0.64 -2.51
N LEU A 105 -5.48 0.08 -3.55
CA LEU A 105 -6.80 0.46 -3.99
C LEU A 105 -7.84 0.21 -2.89
N ALA A 106 -7.76 -0.95 -2.25
CA ALA A 106 -8.66 -1.31 -1.16
C ALA A 106 -8.54 -0.34 0.02
N ILE A 107 -7.31 0.05 0.37
CA ILE A 107 -7.07 1.01 1.45
C ILE A 107 -7.61 2.39 1.08
N ALA A 108 -7.38 2.83 -0.15
CA ALA A 108 -7.89 4.13 -0.62
C ALA A 108 -9.42 4.17 -0.61
N LYS A 109 -10.08 3.04 -0.86
CA LYS A 109 -11.55 2.95 -0.86
C LYS A 109 -12.16 2.70 0.52
N ALA A 110 -11.34 2.48 1.53
CA ALA A 110 -11.85 2.11 2.86
C ALA A 110 -12.79 3.15 3.47
N ASP A 111 -12.66 4.42 3.11
CA ASP A 111 -13.49 5.52 3.57
C ASP A 111 -14.68 5.82 2.66
N GLY A 112 -14.86 5.03 1.61
CA GLY A 112 -15.96 5.18 0.67
C GLY A 112 -15.55 5.81 -0.65
N GLU A 113 -14.77 6.89 -0.63
CA GLU A 113 -14.32 7.58 -1.83
C GLU A 113 -12.79 7.69 -1.86
N ILE A 114 -12.24 7.59 -3.07
CA ILE A 114 -10.81 7.82 -3.28
C ILE A 114 -10.61 9.33 -3.44
N GLU A 115 -9.83 9.92 -2.54
CA GLU A 115 -9.52 11.34 -2.63
C GLU A 115 -8.58 11.61 -3.81
N GLN A 116 -8.57 12.87 -4.27
CA GLN A 116 -7.80 13.26 -5.44
C GLN A 116 -6.30 13.01 -5.26
N GLU A 117 -5.77 13.29 -4.09
CA GLU A 117 -4.35 13.06 -3.76
C GLU A 117 -4.02 11.57 -3.76
N GLU A 118 -4.94 10.75 -3.23
CA GLU A 118 -4.79 9.29 -3.23
C GLU A 118 -4.83 8.74 -4.66
N LYS A 119 -5.73 9.27 -5.49
CA LYS A 119 -5.82 8.88 -6.89
C LYS A 119 -4.51 9.20 -7.63
N ALA A 120 -3.92 10.36 -7.35
CA ALA A 120 -2.64 10.74 -7.96
C ALA A 120 -1.53 9.74 -7.60
N VAL A 121 -1.49 9.27 -6.36
CA VAL A 121 -0.54 8.25 -5.93
C VAL A 121 -0.81 6.92 -6.66
N LEU A 122 -2.07 6.51 -6.74
CA LEU A 122 -2.43 5.28 -7.45
C LEU A 122 -2.03 5.33 -8.93
N VAL A 123 -2.24 6.46 -9.58
CA VAL A 123 -1.85 6.65 -10.99
C VAL A 123 -0.34 6.52 -11.15
N LYS A 124 0.42 7.16 -10.26
CA LYS A 124 1.88 7.13 -10.30
C LYS A 124 2.39 5.70 -10.08
N VAL A 125 1.85 5.00 -9.11
CA VAL A 125 2.25 3.62 -8.81
C VAL A 125 1.88 2.68 -9.96
N ALA A 126 0.67 2.80 -10.49
CA ALA A 126 0.23 1.97 -11.60
C ALA A 126 1.16 2.14 -12.80
N ARG A 127 1.57 3.38 -13.08
CA ARG A 127 2.50 3.67 -14.17
C ARG A 127 3.86 3.00 -13.95
N ASN A 128 4.36 3.03 -12.72
CA ASN A 128 5.64 2.41 -12.38
C ASN A 128 5.58 0.88 -12.38
N LEU A 129 4.42 0.31 -12.06
CA LEU A 129 4.24 -1.14 -11.99
C LEU A 129 3.70 -1.75 -13.28
N GLY A 130 3.41 -0.92 -14.30
CA GLY A 130 2.87 -1.40 -15.56
C GLY A 130 1.43 -1.89 -15.47
N ILE A 131 0.64 -1.31 -14.56
CA ILE A 131 -0.75 -1.70 -14.34
C ILE A 131 -1.68 -0.79 -15.15
N SER A 132 -2.68 -1.40 -15.82
CA SER A 132 -3.68 -0.67 -16.56
C SER A 132 -4.76 -0.12 -15.60
N LEU A 133 -4.90 1.20 -15.58
CA LEU A 133 -5.90 1.87 -14.74
C LEU A 133 -7.34 1.58 -15.19
N ASP A 134 -7.53 1.29 -16.49
CA ASP A 134 -8.85 0.98 -17.02
C ASP A 134 -9.47 -0.25 -16.36
N GLU A 135 -8.66 -1.24 -16.03
CA GLU A 135 -9.12 -2.48 -15.38
C GLU A 135 -9.73 -2.22 -14.01
N TYR A 136 -9.39 -1.08 -13.40
CA TYR A 136 -9.83 -0.74 -12.05
C TYR A 136 -10.75 0.48 -12.02
N GLY A 137 -11.15 0.96 -13.21
CA GLY A 137 -12.07 2.10 -13.31
C GLY A 137 -11.46 3.44 -12.90
N LEU A 138 -10.14 3.58 -13.04
CA LEU A 138 -9.41 4.78 -12.62
C LEU A 138 -8.91 5.63 -13.79
N ALA A 139 -9.11 5.18 -14.98
CA ALA A 139 -8.64 5.90 -16.16
C ALA A 139 -9.49 7.14 -16.47
#